data_9386e6ca47bab4221e6c605e14074203
#
_entry.id   9386e6ca47bab4221e6c605e14074203
#
_cell.length_a   1.000
_cell.length_b   1.000
_cell.length_c   1.000
_cell.angle_alpha   90.00
_cell.angle_beta   90.00
_cell.angle_gamma   90.00
#
_symmetry.space_group_name_H-M   'P 1'
#
loop_
_entity.id
_entity.type
_entity.pdbx_description
1 polymer ?
#
loop_
_entity_poly.entity_id
_entity_poly.type
_entity_poly.pdbx_seq_one_letter_code
_entity_poly.pdbx_strand_id
1 'polypeptide(L)'
;MKFTGEVQFRSMLRIDGHFSGHIDSSDGTLIVSAGAQVSQAVINVAVAKINGTVEGDINASKELVLGRTASVTGNVSARVLIVEEGALFNGTFRRI
;
A
#
# COMPACT_ATOMS: atom_id res chain seq x y z
N MET A 1 -0.57 -10.94 13.24
CA MET A 1 -1.73 -11.38 12.47
C MET A 1 -1.30 -11.72 11.06
N LYS A 2 -1.86 -12.76 10.49
CA LYS A 2 -1.59 -13.17 9.12
C LYS A 2 -2.89 -13.31 8.37
N PHE A 3 -2.98 -12.70 7.20
CA PHE A 3 -4.19 -12.74 6.39
C PHE A 3 -3.85 -13.03 4.94
N THR A 4 -4.62 -13.92 4.33
CA THR A 4 -4.48 -14.26 2.92
C THR A 4 -5.86 -14.24 2.28
N GLY A 5 -6.02 -13.57 1.14
CA GLY A 5 -7.29 -13.55 0.43
C GLY A 5 -7.62 -12.20 -0.14
N GLU A 6 -8.91 -11.86 -0.12
CA GLU A 6 -9.42 -10.64 -0.71
C GLU A 6 -10.14 -9.81 0.34
N VAL A 7 -9.87 -8.50 0.35
CA VAL A 7 -10.48 -7.58 1.30
C VAL A 7 -11.11 -6.43 0.53
N GLN A 8 -12.35 -6.11 0.89
CA GLN A 8 -13.06 -4.94 0.37
C GLN A 8 -13.51 -4.08 1.54
N PHE A 9 -13.35 -2.78 1.41
CA PHE A 9 -13.74 -1.86 2.47
C PHE A 9 -14.08 -0.49 1.90
N ARG A 10 -14.72 0.36 2.70
CA ARG A 10 -15.17 1.68 2.23
C ARG A 10 -14.57 2.86 3.00
N SER A 11 -14.10 2.66 4.20
CA SER A 11 -13.59 3.79 4.99
C SER A 11 -12.10 3.69 5.20
N MET A 12 -11.66 2.85 6.11
CA MET A 12 -10.25 2.73 6.44
C MET A 12 -9.92 1.30 6.81
N LEU A 13 -8.82 0.82 6.30
CA LEU A 13 -8.29 -0.48 6.67
C LEU A 13 -6.85 -0.32 7.13
N ARG A 14 -6.55 -0.88 8.27
CA ARG A 14 -5.20 -0.90 8.80
C ARG A 14 -4.67 -2.32 8.80
N ILE A 15 -3.46 -2.49 8.31
CA ILE A 15 -2.80 -3.79 8.27
C ILE A 15 -1.66 -3.79 9.28
N ASP A 16 -1.75 -4.74 10.22
CA ASP A 16 -0.69 -5.05 11.17
C ASP A 16 -0.32 -6.51 10.98
N GLY A 17 0.95 -6.81 10.82
CA GLY A 17 1.39 -8.18 10.63
C GLY A 17 1.56 -8.53 9.16
N HIS A 18 1.13 -9.72 8.75
CA HIS A 18 1.33 -10.19 7.39
C HIS A 18 0.04 -10.23 6.60
N PHE A 19 0.10 -9.80 5.35
CA PHE A 19 -1.02 -9.85 4.43
C PHE A 19 -0.53 -10.33 3.07
N SER A 20 -1.36 -11.14 2.42
CA SER A 20 -1.12 -11.59 1.06
C SER A 20 -2.46 -11.72 0.36
N GLY A 21 -2.59 -11.17 -0.86
CA GLY A 21 -3.82 -11.26 -1.62
C GLY A 21 -4.24 -9.94 -2.24
N HIS A 22 -5.54 -9.69 -2.29
CA HIS A 22 -6.13 -8.58 -3.01
C HIS A 22 -6.86 -7.64 -2.06
N ILE A 23 -6.58 -6.34 -2.18
CA ILE A 23 -7.26 -5.31 -1.42
C ILE A 23 -7.93 -4.36 -2.40
N ASP A 24 -9.22 -4.13 -2.23
CA ASP A 24 -9.97 -3.30 -3.14
C ASP A 24 -10.86 -2.34 -2.38
N SER A 25 -10.72 -1.05 -2.65
CA SER A 25 -11.61 -0.02 -2.13
C SER A 25 -11.54 1.21 -3.02
N SER A 26 -12.64 1.58 -3.62
CA SER A 26 -12.65 2.74 -4.51
C SER A 26 -12.53 4.07 -3.75
N ASP A 27 -12.96 4.12 -2.49
CA ASP A 27 -12.98 5.37 -1.72
C ASP A 27 -12.22 5.30 -0.41
N GLY A 28 -11.65 4.17 -0.08
CA GLY A 28 -11.06 3.97 1.23
C GLY A 28 -9.61 4.35 1.33
N THR A 29 -9.15 4.37 2.57
CA THR A 29 -7.75 4.61 2.91
C THR A 29 -7.15 3.34 3.46
N LEU A 30 -6.03 2.94 2.91
CA LEU A 30 -5.26 1.80 3.41
C LEU A 30 -4.08 2.31 4.21
N ILE A 31 -3.90 1.76 5.40
CA ILE A 31 -2.74 2.06 6.23
C ILE A 31 -1.98 0.76 6.50
N VAL A 32 -0.72 0.74 6.11
CA VAL A 32 0.17 -0.39 6.43
C VAL A 32 1.07 0.06 7.56
N SER A 33 0.93 -0.57 8.71
CA SER A 33 1.66 -0.18 9.90
C SER A 33 3.14 -0.49 9.81
N ALA A 34 3.94 0.20 10.61
CA ALA A 34 5.37 -0.09 10.70
C ALA A 34 5.55 -1.54 11.16
N GLY A 35 6.40 -2.27 10.48
CA GLY A 35 6.64 -3.68 10.78
C GLY A 35 5.68 -4.64 10.09
N ALA A 36 4.60 -4.15 9.49
CA ALA A 36 3.71 -5.00 8.72
C ALA A 36 4.38 -5.42 7.41
N GLN A 37 4.00 -6.58 6.91
CA GLN A 37 4.54 -7.10 5.66
C GLN A 37 3.40 -7.51 4.73
N VAL A 38 3.39 -6.96 3.54
CA VAL A 38 2.42 -7.29 2.50
C VAL A 38 3.18 -7.87 1.33
N SER A 39 2.85 -9.10 0.96
CA SER A 39 3.55 -9.82 -0.11
C SER A 39 2.59 -10.27 -1.19
N GLN A 40 3.03 -10.25 -2.44
CA GLN A 40 2.26 -10.75 -3.57
C GLN A 40 0.84 -10.18 -3.57
N ALA A 41 0.74 -8.87 -3.38
CA ALA A 41 -0.56 -8.23 -3.22
C ALA A 41 -0.89 -7.34 -4.40
N VAL A 42 -2.19 -7.21 -4.67
CA VAL A 42 -2.72 -6.20 -5.58
C VAL A 42 -3.60 -5.29 -4.74
N ILE A 43 -3.27 -4.02 -4.72
CA ILE A 43 -3.94 -3.04 -3.87
C ILE A 43 -4.55 -1.95 -4.73
N ASN A 44 -5.87 -1.79 -4.62
CA ASN A 44 -6.60 -0.73 -5.30
C ASN A 44 -7.36 0.07 -4.25
N VAL A 45 -6.89 1.28 -3.97
CA VAL A 45 -7.51 2.14 -2.96
C VAL A 45 -7.47 3.58 -3.43
N ALA A 46 -8.18 4.46 -2.72
CA ALA A 46 -8.11 5.89 -3.02
C ALA A 46 -6.84 6.50 -2.44
N VAL A 47 -6.56 6.22 -1.18
CA VAL A 47 -5.37 6.72 -0.49
C VAL A 47 -4.66 5.55 0.17
N ALA A 48 -3.36 5.48 0.00
CA ALA A 48 -2.54 4.46 0.64
C ALA A 48 -1.44 5.12 1.46
N LYS A 49 -1.34 4.75 2.72
CA LYS A 49 -0.28 5.19 3.60
C LYS A 49 0.53 3.98 4.03
N ILE A 50 1.76 3.91 3.60
CA ILE A 50 2.60 2.75 3.81
C ILE A 50 3.72 3.10 4.78
N ASN A 51 3.80 2.35 5.87
CA ASN A 51 4.90 2.47 6.83
C ASN A 51 5.62 1.15 7.04
N GLY A 52 5.17 0.11 6.34
CA GLY A 52 5.79 -1.20 6.42
C GLY A 52 6.36 -1.64 5.09
N THR A 53 6.49 -2.93 4.90
CA THR A 53 7.00 -3.52 3.67
C THR A 53 5.86 -3.96 2.78
N VAL A 54 5.87 -3.52 1.53
CA VAL A 54 4.86 -3.92 0.54
C VAL A 54 5.57 -4.42 -0.71
N GLU A 55 5.14 -5.58 -1.18
CA GLU A 55 5.65 -6.18 -2.40
C GLU A 55 4.47 -6.53 -3.29
N GLY A 56 4.45 -5.98 -4.51
CA GLY A 56 3.38 -6.22 -5.46
C GLY A 56 2.93 -4.95 -6.15
N ASP A 57 1.66 -4.90 -6.55
CA ASP A 57 1.10 -3.78 -7.28
C ASP A 57 0.22 -2.92 -6.38
N ILE A 58 0.43 -1.61 -6.42
CA ILE A 58 -0.35 -0.65 -5.66
C ILE A 58 -0.96 0.37 -6.61
N ASN A 59 -2.27 0.53 -6.54
CA ASN A 59 -3.00 1.56 -7.26
C ASN A 59 -3.71 2.45 -6.25
N ALA A 60 -3.25 3.68 -6.13
CA ALA A 60 -3.89 4.67 -5.28
C ALA A 60 -4.46 5.77 -6.17
N SER A 61 -5.78 5.83 -6.31
CA SER A 61 -6.38 6.75 -7.26
C SER A 61 -6.25 8.22 -6.88
N LYS A 62 -5.98 8.51 -5.61
CA LYS A 62 -5.79 9.89 -5.16
C LYS A 62 -4.36 10.15 -4.71
N GLU A 63 -3.91 9.41 -3.70
CA GLU A 63 -2.63 9.72 -3.08
C GLU A 63 -1.96 8.47 -2.53
N LEU A 64 -0.66 8.41 -2.68
CA LEU A 64 0.17 7.38 -2.06
C LEU A 64 1.22 8.06 -1.20
N VAL A 65 1.27 7.70 0.08
CA VAL A 65 2.25 8.22 1.01
C VAL A 65 3.14 7.08 1.48
N LEU A 66 4.44 7.23 1.29
CA LEU A 66 5.43 6.30 1.80
C LEU A 66 6.08 6.93 3.02
N GLY A 67 5.81 6.36 4.18
CA GLY A 67 6.35 6.85 5.44
C GLY A 67 7.82 6.49 5.63
N ARG A 68 8.37 6.93 6.73
CA ARG A 68 9.81 6.78 7.01
C ARG A 68 10.31 5.35 7.00
N THR A 69 9.46 4.42 7.39
CA THR A 69 9.83 3.01 7.48
C THR A 69 9.28 2.20 6.32
N ALA A 70 8.76 2.86 5.30
CA ALA A 70 8.19 2.17 4.15
C ALA A 70 9.27 1.54 3.29
N SER A 71 8.96 0.35 2.81
CA SER A 71 9.79 -0.31 1.80
C SER A 71 8.83 -0.93 0.79
N VAL A 72 8.82 -0.40 -0.43
CA VAL A 72 7.88 -0.82 -1.45
C VAL A 72 8.65 -1.36 -2.64
N THR A 73 8.27 -2.54 -3.07
CA THR A 73 8.86 -3.20 -4.23
C THR A 73 7.76 -3.59 -5.20
N GLY A 74 7.90 -3.22 -6.46
CA GLY A 74 6.95 -3.57 -7.50
C GLY A 74 6.43 -2.36 -8.26
N ASN A 75 5.21 -2.48 -8.78
CA ASN A 75 4.61 -1.43 -9.59
C ASN A 75 3.64 -0.60 -8.77
N VAL A 76 3.78 0.71 -8.85
CA VAL A 76 2.95 1.64 -8.10
C VAL A 76 2.36 2.67 -9.05
N SER A 77 1.07 2.92 -8.91
CA SER A 77 0.38 3.96 -9.66
C SER A 77 -0.38 4.86 -8.70
N ALA A 78 -0.23 6.18 -8.87
CA ALA A 78 -0.94 7.14 -8.03
C ALA A 78 -0.99 8.49 -8.74
N ARG A 79 -1.95 9.32 -8.34
CA ARG A 79 -2.03 10.68 -8.85
C ARG A 79 -1.01 11.57 -8.16
N VAL A 80 -0.84 11.39 -6.86
CA VAL A 80 0.13 12.12 -6.06
C VAL A 80 0.96 11.12 -5.29
N LEU A 81 2.27 11.25 -5.35
CA LEU A 81 3.19 10.43 -4.58
C LEU A 81 3.94 11.30 -3.59
N ILE A 82 3.88 10.94 -2.32
CA ILE A 82 4.62 11.59 -1.26
C ILE A 82 5.56 10.55 -0.64
N VAL A 83 6.84 10.84 -0.66
CA VAL A 83 7.86 9.96 -0.10
C VAL A 83 8.57 10.70 1.02
N GLU A 84 8.48 10.18 2.23
CA GLU A 84 9.17 10.75 3.36
C GLU A 84 10.63 10.30 3.39
N GLU A 85 11.46 11.08 4.06
CA GLU A 85 12.86 10.74 4.21
C GLU A 85 13.00 9.40 4.94
N GLY A 86 13.79 8.52 4.38
CA GLY A 86 13.98 7.17 4.92
C GLY A 86 13.21 6.09 4.20
N ALA A 87 12.20 6.46 3.42
CA ALA A 87 11.43 5.47 2.66
C ALA A 87 12.26 4.89 1.52
N LEU A 88 12.01 3.62 1.22
CA LEU A 88 12.66 2.93 0.12
C LEU A 88 11.65 2.52 -0.93
N PHE A 89 11.98 2.72 -2.18
CA PHE A 89 11.14 2.31 -3.29
C PHE A 89 11.98 1.64 -4.36
N ASN A 90 11.58 0.44 -4.74
CA ASN A 90 12.19 -0.33 -5.81
C ASN A 90 11.12 -0.75 -6.80
N GLY A 91 11.24 -0.32 -8.04
CA GLY A 91 10.31 -0.74 -9.07
C GLY A 91 9.90 0.41 -9.95
N THR A 92 8.67 0.37 -10.43
CA THR A 92 8.15 1.34 -11.39
C THR A 92 7.04 2.17 -10.76
N PHE A 93 7.14 3.48 -10.92
CA PHE A 93 6.08 4.40 -10.56
C PHE A 93 5.44 4.95 -11.81
N ARG A 94 4.11 4.91 -11.86
CA ARG A 94 3.34 5.50 -12.94
C ARG A 94 2.35 6.51 -12.35
N ARG A 95 2.38 7.70 -12.88
CA ARG A 95 1.42 8.71 -12.48
C ARG A 95 0.14 8.56 -13.32
N ILE A 96 -0.98 8.59 -12.62
CA ILE A 96 -2.28 8.50 -13.28
C ILE A 96 -2.71 9.86 -13.80
#